data_f8b44956938fc0e872aafdd2fe7b2303
#
_entry.id   f8b44956938fc0e872aafdd2fe7b2303
#
_cell.length_a   1.000
_cell.length_b   1.000
_cell.length_c   1.000
_cell.angle_alpha   90.00
_cell.angle_beta   90.00
_cell.angle_gamma   90.00
#
_symmetry.space_group_name_H-M   'P 1'
#
loop_
_entity.id
_entity.type
_entity.pdbx_description
1 polymer ?
#
loop_
_entity_poly.entity_id
_entity_poly.type
_entity_poly.pdbx_seq_one_letter_code
_entity_poly.pdbx_strand_id
1 'polypeptide(L)'
;RNNGGQPRQVDTSGFSLGKNLAATPGRIIFRNALIELIAYEPQTEKVHEIPLLCSPPWINKYYIMDLAPGRSFVEWAIRHGHQTFMISYRNPDESMAGYTMDDYLREGLLTALDVVQETTRSKKVNLAGLCLGGTLVVIALAYLAAKGQAGRVNSATITNTLVDFSIPGDLGVFTDETTVSRLEERMRERGYLEANEMAGTFNSLRANDLIWSYVVNNWFMGKTPPAFDILAWNGDSTRMPAVMHSQYLRTCYLQNAIVKPNAFVINNTRLDLGKIRSPLYVLGAESDHIALWHGSYATTQLVGGDAKYTLSNSGHVAGIVNPPGNPKACYWTKPHVVKGESADHWRQTATRHDGSWWNDWAGWIGSRAGAKKAPATLPSGEPAPGRYVRNEVAPPYRANGRVHESKARGKPAKPASRGRKGTAPARKRPVQRHRGGKHP
;
A
#
# COMPACT_ATOMS: atom_id res chain seq x y z
N ARG A 1 -4.85 -29.55 -12.01
CA ARG A 1 -6.12 -28.99 -12.56
C ARG A 1 -6.85 -28.05 -11.58
N ASN A 2 -6.54 -28.11 -10.28
CA ASN A 2 -7.32 -27.39 -9.25
C ASN A 2 -6.84 -25.97 -8.93
N ASN A 3 -5.86 -25.41 -9.66
CA ASN A 3 -5.26 -24.09 -9.40
C ASN A 3 -5.43 -23.14 -10.61
N GLY A 4 -6.62 -23.15 -11.24
CA GLY A 4 -6.91 -22.30 -12.40
C GLY A 4 -5.98 -22.52 -13.60
N GLY A 5 -5.39 -23.73 -13.74
CA GLY A 5 -4.45 -24.06 -14.80
C GLY A 5 -3.02 -23.54 -14.59
N GLN A 6 -2.70 -23.04 -13.39
CA GLN A 6 -1.34 -22.61 -13.03
C GLN A 6 -0.67 -23.62 -12.08
N PRO A 7 0.68 -23.77 -12.11
CA PRO A 7 1.39 -24.57 -11.15
C PRO A 7 1.27 -23.98 -9.73
N ARG A 8 1.23 -24.83 -8.72
CA ARG A 8 1.28 -24.35 -7.33
C ARG A 8 2.67 -23.79 -7.04
N GLN A 9 2.73 -22.58 -6.52
CA GLN A 9 4.00 -21.91 -6.20
C GLN A 9 4.49 -22.23 -4.78
N VAL A 10 3.59 -22.63 -3.88
CA VAL A 10 3.89 -22.85 -2.47
C VAL A 10 3.05 -23.98 -1.89
N ASP A 11 3.63 -24.73 -0.97
CA ASP A 11 2.87 -25.58 -0.06
C ASP A 11 2.47 -24.75 1.17
N THR A 12 1.18 -24.52 1.32
CA THR A 12 0.62 -23.72 2.43
C THR A 12 0.15 -24.58 3.60
N SER A 13 0.25 -25.91 3.53
CA SER A 13 -0.29 -26.82 4.54
C SER A 13 0.29 -26.62 5.95
N GLY A 14 1.54 -26.17 6.04
CA GLY A 14 2.22 -25.88 7.31
C GLY A 14 1.97 -24.47 7.87
N PHE A 15 1.25 -23.60 7.16
CA PHE A 15 1.06 -22.20 7.58
C PHE A 15 -0.33 -21.96 8.15
N SER A 16 -0.38 -21.17 9.25
CA SER A 16 -1.61 -20.79 9.94
C SER A 16 -1.53 -19.36 10.44
N LEU A 17 -2.47 -18.51 10.04
CA LEU A 17 -2.61 -17.14 10.53
C LEU A 17 -2.87 -17.11 12.04
N GLY A 18 -2.09 -16.30 12.74
CA GLY A 18 -2.12 -16.18 14.20
C GLY A 18 -1.31 -17.25 14.95
N LYS A 19 -0.66 -18.19 14.24
CA LYS A 19 0.21 -19.21 14.84
C LYS A 19 1.67 -19.08 14.40
N ASN A 20 1.91 -19.13 13.09
CA ASN A 20 3.24 -19.01 12.49
C ASN A 20 3.31 -18.05 11.31
N LEU A 21 2.18 -17.43 10.95
CA LEU A 21 2.07 -16.23 10.12
C LEU A 21 1.20 -15.22 10.87
N ALA A 22 1.54 -13.92 10.81
CA ALA A 22 0.84 -12.87 11.54
C ALA A 22 0.69 -13.23 13.04
N ALA A 23 1.77 -13.70 13.65
CA ALA A 23 1.73 -14.37 14.96
C ALA A 23 2.09 -13.44 16.13
N THR A 24 2.49 -12.20 15.87
CA THR A 24 2.83 -11.25 16.95
C THR A 24 1.60 -10.97 17.82
N PRO A 25 1.67 -11.18 19.14
CA PRO A 25 0.54 -10.98 20.04
C PRO A 25 -0.01 -9.56 19.99
N GLY A 26 -1.33 -9.44 19.95
CA GLY A 26 -2.03 -8.17 19.90
C GLY A 26 -3.54 -8.35 19.91
N ARG A 27 -4.27 -7.25 19.73
CA ARG A 27 -5.74 -7.25 19.70
C ARG A 27 -6.29 -6.20 18.77
N ILE A 28 -7.48 -6.44 18.25
CA ILE A 28 -8.23 -5.49 17.44
C ILE A 28 -8.85 -4.46 18.38
N ILE A 29 -8.47 -3.19 18.24
CA ILE A 29 -9.01 -2.10 19.06
C ILE A 29 -10.03 -1.23 18.33
N PHE A 30 -10.09 -1.35 17.01
CA PHE A 30 -11.02 -0.62 16.16
C PHE A 30 -11.32 -1.41 14.89
N ARG A 31 -12.54 -1.26 14.37
CA ARG A 31 -13.00 -1.79 13.08
C ARG A 31 -14.03 -0.86 12.47
N ASN A 32 -13.87 -0.53 11.18
CA ASN A 32 -14.91 0.06 10.35
C ASN A 32 -15.11 -0.79 9.09
N ALA A 33 -15.84 -0.32 8.09
CA ALA A 33 -16.11 -1.07 6.88
C ALA A 33 -14.85 -1.31 6.00
N LEU A 34 -13.75 -0.55 6.22
CA LEU A 34 -12.54 -0.60 5.41
C LEU A 34 -11.36 -1.27 6.13
N ILE A 35 -11.18 -1.01 7.43
CA ILE A 35 -10.01 -1.45 8.18
C ILE A 35 -10.37 -2.08 9.53
N GLU A 36 -9.49 -2.97 9.99
CA GLU A 36 -9.23 -3.26 11.40
C GLU A 36 -7.93 -2.57 11.82
N LEU A 37 -7.89 -2.09 13.07
CA LEU A 37 -6.67 -1.59 13.67
C LEU A 37 -6.21 -2.54 14.78
N ILE A 38 -5.04 -3.14 14.56
CA ILE A 38 -4.36 -4.02 15.50
C ILE A 38 -3.49 -3.16 16.41
N ALA A 39 -3.61 -3.34 17.72
CA ALA A 39 -2.65 -2.87 18.70
C ALA A 39 -1.86 -4.05 19.22
N TYR A 40 -0.54 -4.05 19.04
CA TYR A 40 0.31 -5.14 19.49
C TYR A 40 0.67 -5.01 20.96
N GLU A 41 0.82 -6.15 21.63
CA GLU A 41 1.21 -6.20 23.04
C GLU A 41 2.70 -5.81 23.19
N PRO A 42 3.02 -4.90 24.12
CA PRO A 42 4.40 -4.54 24.40
C PRO A 42 5.23 -5.74 24.84
N GLN A 43 6.48 -5.84 24.36
CA GLN A 43 7.44 -6.87 24.74
C GLN A 43 8.60 -6.30 25.58
N THR A 44 8.47 -5.03 26.03
CA THR A 44 9.43 -4.34 26.89
C THR A 44 8.69 -3.70 28.07
N GLU A 45 9.33 -3.61 29.22
CA GLU A 45 8.78 -2.98 30.43
C GLU A 45 8.39 -1.51 30.21
N LYS A 46 9.19 -0.79 29.42
CA LYS A 46 8.95 0.60 29.04
C LYS A 46 8.95 0.74 27.54
N VAL A 47 8.05 1.58 27.04
CA VAL A 47 7.91 1.90 25.62
C VAL A 47 8.20 3.36 25.36
N HIS A 48 8.56 3.70 24.14
CA HIS A 48 8.70 5.08 23.69
C HIS A 48 7.38 5.84 23.78
N GLU A 49 7.46 7.12 24.11
CA GLU A 49 6.30 8.01 24.27
C GLU A 49 5.48 8.15 23.00
N ILE A 50 6.16 8.24 21.85
CA ILE A 50 5.53 8.44 20.55
C ILE A 50 5.31 7.06 19.91
N PRO A 51 4.04 6.64 19.71
CA PRO A 51 3.71 5.34 19.13
C PRO A 51 4.05 5.26 17.65
N LEU A 52 4.09 4.03 17.13
CA LEU A 52 4.30 3.70 15.71
C LEU A 52 3.00 3.16 15.11
N LEU A 53 2.50 3.79 14.03
CA LEU A 53 1.41 3.29 13.21
C LEU A 53 1.94 2.81 11.86
N CYS A 54 1.72 1.53 11.56
CA CYS A 54 2.10 0.90 10.31
C CYS A 54 0.95 0.92 9.30
N SER A 55 1.24 1.40 8.10
CA SER A 55 0.35 1.44 6.93
C SER A 55 0.88 0.46 5.87
N PRO A 56 0.33 -0.76 5.80
CA PRO A 56 0.70 -1.75 4.80
C PRO A 56 0.11 -1.38 3.43
N PRO A 57 0.56 -2.01 2.34
CA PRO A 57 -0.16 -1.94 1.08
C PRO A 57 -1.56 -2.56 1.24
N TRP A 58 -2.51 -2.12 0.40
CA TRP A 58 -3.81 -2.77 0.26
C TRP A 58 -3.83 -3.83 -0.85
N ILE A 59 -2.72 -3.99 -1.58
CA ILE A 59 -2.45 -5.17 -2.42
C ILE A 59 -1.82 -6.21 -1.52
N ASN A 60 -2.41 -7.40 -1.45
CA ASN A 60 -2.09 -8.44 -0.50
C ASN A 60 -2.37 -8.06 0.97
N LYS A 61 -2.07 -8.98 1.88
CA LYS A 61 -2.40 -8.82 3.30
C LYS A 61 -1.30 -8.09 4.06
N TYR A 62 -1.68 -7.40 5.13
CA TYR A 62 -0.78 -6.59 5.96
C TYR A 62 0.42 -7.35 6.53
N TYR A 63 0.29 -8.68 6.70
CA TYR A 63 1.24 -9.46 7.48
C TYR A 63 2.60 -9.70 6.81
N ILE A 64 2.84 -9.13 5.64
CA ILE A 64 4.23 -9.02 5.16
C ILE A 64 5.11 -8.22 6.13
N MET A 65 4.53 -7.27 6.86
CA MET A 65 5.22 -6.53 7.91
C MET A 65 5.24 -7.28 9.25
N ASP A 66 4.46 -8.35 9.39
CA ASP A 66 4.36 -9.23 10.55
C ASP A 66 4.38 -10.72 10.11
N LEU A 67 5.38 -11.09 9.31
CA LEU A 67 5.35 -12.31 8.52
C LEU A 67 5.37 -13.58 9.38
N ALA A 68 6.44 -13.77 10.12
CA ALA A 68 6.66 -14.95 10.96
C ALA A 68 7.55 -14.59 12.16
N PRO A 69 7.57 -15.40 13.24
CA PRO A 69 8.46 -15.18 14.38
C PRO A 69 9.92 -15.02 13.94
N GLY A 70 10.59 -13.94 14.40
CA GLY A 70 11.94 -13.59 14.01
C GLY A 70 12.09 -12.98 12.59
N ARG A 71 11.01 -12.93 11.81
CA ARG A 71 10.93 -12.33 10.47
C ARG A 71 9.84 -11.28 10.37
N SER A 72 9.46 -10.69 11.49
CA SER A 72 8.45 -9.66 11.61
C SER A 72 9.11 -8.31 11.89
N PHE A 73 8.90 -7.33 11.01
CA PHE A 73 9.31 -5.95 11.24
C PHE A 73 8.56 -5.33 12.43
N VAL A 74 7.29 -5.71 12.60
CA VAL A 74 6.48 -5.32 13.76
C VAL A 74 7.09 -5.83 15.06
N GLU A 75 7.40 -7.14 15.12
CA GLU A 75 8.03 -7.73 16.30
C GLU A 75 9.37 -7.05 16.63
N TRP A 76 10.17 -6.73 15.60
CA TRP A 76 11.40 -5.98 15.74
C TRP A 76 11.17 -4.60 16.37
N ALA A 77 10.18 -3.84 15.87
CA ALA A 77 9.83 -2.53 16.42
C ALA A 77 9.40 -2.63 17.90
N ILE A 78 8.56 -3.62 18.24
CA ILE A 78 8.07 -3.83 19.62
C ILE A 78 9.22 -4.18 20.54
N ARG A 79 10.14 -5.05 20.14
CA ARG A 79 11.34 -5.42 20.92
C ARG A 79 12.29 -4.25 21.14
N HIS A 80 12.23 -3.19 20.29
CA HIS A 80 12.95 -1.94 20.48
C HIS A 80 12.16 -0.90 21.30
N GLY A 81 11.02 -1.30 21.85
CA GLY A 81 10.22 -0.47 22.76
C GLY A 81 9.23 0.45 22.04
N HIS A 82 8.90 0.22 20.77
CA HIS A 82 7.84 0.99 20.10
C HIS A 82 6.47 0.38 20.37
N GLN A 83 5.53 1.19 20.89
CA GLN A 83 4.13 0.81 20.96
C GLN A 83 3.57 0.86 19.55
N THR A 84 3.33 -0.33 18.97
CA THR A 84 3.10 -0.49 17.52
C THR A 84 1.66 -0.84 17.22
N PHE A 85 1.13 -0.20 16.18
CA PHE A 85 -0.22 -0.40 15.66
C PHE A 85 -0.14 -0.73 14.17
N MET A 86 -1.09 -1.53 13.65
CA MET A 86 -1.11 -1.97 12.26
C MET A 86 -2.52 -1.87 11.66
N ILE A 87 -2.62 -1.27 10.50
CA ILE A 87 -3.83 -1.31 9.69
C ILE A 87 -3.94 -2.68 9.02
N SER A 88 -5.10 -3.31 9.11
CA SER A 88 -5.46 -4.52 8.35
C SER A 88 -6.66 -4.19 7.46
N TYR A 89 -6.46 -4.14 6.14
CA TYR A 89 -7.54 -3.82 5.20
C TYR A 89 -8.49 -5.00 5.02
N ARG A 90 -9.79 -4.69 4.90
CA ARG A 90 -10.80 -5.64 4.44
C ARG A 90 -10.52 -6.00 2.98
N ASN A 91 -10.61 -7.28 2.64
CA ASN A 91 -10.58 -7.70 1.25
C ASN A 91 -11.86 -7.22 0.54
N PRO A 92 -11.77 -6.37 -0.49
CA PRO A 92 -12.93 -5.76 -1.13
C PRO A 92 -13.88 -6.78 -1.76
N ASP A 93 -15.17 -6.46 -1.71
CA ASP A 93 -16.25 -7.13 -2.41
C ASP A 93 -17.12 -6.09 -3.17
N GLU A 94 -18.21 -6.53 -3.79
CA GLU A 94 -19.10 -5.66 -4.56
C GLU A 94 -19.63 -4.47 -3.73
N SER A 95 -19.83 -4.64 -2.42
CA SER A 95 -20.31 -3.56 -1.53
C SER A 95 -19.32 -2.38 -1.43
N MET A 96 -18.05 -2.62 -1.78
CA MET A 96 -16.98 -1.63 -1.75
C MET A 96 -16.66 -1.04 -3.14
N ALA A 97 -17.42 -1.34 -4.18
CA ALA A 97 -17.15 -0.89 -5.55
C ALA A 97 -16.93 0.63 -5.68
N GLY A 98 -17.66 1.42 -4.91
CA GLY A 98 -17.59 2.88 -4.90
C GLY A 98 -16.54 3.48 -3.96
N TYR A 99 -15.72 2.69 -3.28
CA TYR A 99 -14.64 3.22 -2.45
C TYR A 99 -13.59 3.91 -3.30
N THR A 100 -13.08 5.01 -2.81
CA THR A 100 -12.17 5.94 -3.48
C THR A 100 -10.83 6.03 -2.74
N MET A 101 -9.82 6.65 -3.33
CA MET A 101 -8.59 7.01 -2.62
C MET A 101 -8.87 7.97 -1.44
N ASP A 102 -9.90 8.82 -1.57
CA ASP A 102 -10.36 9.70 -0.48
C ASP A 102 -10.80 8.89 0.74
N ASP A 103 -11.49 7.76 0.52
CA ASP A 103 -11.95 6.87 1.59
C ASP A 103 -10.76 6.14 2.24
N TYR A 104 -9.80 5.65 1.46
CA TYR A 104 -8.59 5.02 1.99
C TYR A 104 -7.77 5.97 2.85
N LEU A 105 -7.69 7.25 2.47
CA LEU A 105 -7.05 8.26 3.30
C LEU A 105 -7.88 8.53 4.57
N ARG A 106 -9.18 8.84 4.42
CA ARG A 106 -10.04 9.31 5.52
C ARG A 106 -10.41 8.18 6.48
N GLU A 107 -11.04 7.10 5.95
CA GLU A 107 -11.55 5.98 6.74
C GLU A 107 -10.47 4.94 7.09
N GLY A 108 -9.36 4.95 6.34
CA GLY A 108 -8.18 4.15 6.59
C GLY A 108 -7.19 4.86 7.51
N LEU A 109 -6.20 5.51 6.91
CA LEU A 109 -5.01 6.00 7.63
C LEU A 109 -5.32 7.12 8.64
N LEU A 110 -6.15 8.12 8.30
CA LEU A 110 -6.45 9.22 9.21
C LEU A 110 -7.30 8.75 10.41
N THR A 111 -8.28 7.87 10.17
CA THR A 111 -9.05 7.26 11.27
C THR A 111 -8.14 6.40 12.17
N ALA A 112 -7.23 5.61 11.60
CA ALA A 112 -6.25 4.86 12.40
C ALA A 112 -5.36 5.78 13.23
N LEU A 113 -4.91 6.91 12.65
CA LEU A 113 -4.14 7.94 13.35
C LEU A 113 -4.91 8.52 14.54
N ASP A 114 -6.21 8.84 14.37
CA ASP A 114 -7.07 9.34 15.43
C ASP A 114 -7.18 8.33 16.58
N VAL A 115 -7.45 7.06 16.26
CA VAL A 115 -7.59 5.98 17.25
C VAL A 115 -6.28 5.73 18.02
N VAL A 116 -5.13 5.76 17.33
CA VAL A 116 -3.81 5.62 17.98
C VAL A 116 -3.55 6.77 18.93
N GLN A 117 -3.80 8.01 18.53
CA GLN A 117 -3.62 9.19 19.39
C GLN A 117 -4.52 9.12 20.64
N GLU A 118 -5.78 8.73 20.47
CA GLU A 118 -6.72 8.57 21.56
C GLU A 118 -6.29 7.45 22.54
N THR A 119 -5.91 6.26 22.00
CA THR A 119 -5.50 5.11 22.80
C THR A 119 -4.24 5.39 23.61
N THR A 120 -3.25 6.05 23.02
CA THR A 120 -1.94 6.29 23.63
C THR A 120 -1.85 7.62 24.37
N ARG A 121 -2.84 8.51 24.17
CA ARG A 121 -2.84 9.91 24.61
C ARG A 121 -1.62 10.69 24.08
N SER A 122 -1.02 10.23 23.01
CA SER A 122 0.09 10.91 22.36
C SER A 122 -0.42 11.91 21.33
N LYS A 123 0.07 13.14 21.39
CA LYS A 123 -0.25 14.17 20.38
C LYS A 123 0.40 13.89 19.02
N LYS A 124 1.45 13.10 19.02
CA LYS A 124 2.24 12.78 17.81
C LYS A 124 2.33 11.28 17.60
N VAL A 125 2.45 10.86 16.35
CA VAL A 125 2.61 9.46 15.95
C VAL A 125 3.76 9.36 14.94
N ASN A 126 4.57 8.33 15.04
CA ASN A 126 5.48 7.93 13.98
C ASN A 126 4.70 7.05 12.99
N LEU A 127 4.85 7.27 11.70
CA LEU A 127 4.23 6.45 10.66
C LEU A 127 5.27 5.53 10.01
N ALA A 128 4.86 4.33 9.62
CA ALA A 128 5.67 3.47 8.75
C ALA A 128 4.80 2.93 7.61
N GLY A 129 5.16 3.27 6.37
CA GLY A 129 4.41 2.86 5.19
C GLY A 129 5.24 1.97 4.27
N LEU A 130 4.63 0.89 3.78
CA LEU A 130 5.23 -0.03 2.84
C LEU A 130 4.52 0.06 1.47
N CYS A 131 5.29 0.17 0.38
CA CYS A 131 4.77 0.16 -0.98
C CYS A 131 3.61 1.17 -1.14
N LEU A 132 2.41 0.75 -1.54
CA LEU A 132 1.23 1.62 -1.62
C LEU A 132 0.84 2.23 -0.27
N GLY A 133 1.08 1.53 0.84
CA GLY A 133 0.92 2.10 2.18
C GLY A 133 1.86 3.26 2.44
N GLY A 134 3.07 3.22 1.86
CA GLY A 134 4.02 4.34 1.87
C GLY A 134 3.54 5.52 1.01
N THR A 135 3.01 5.25 -0.18
CA THR A 135 2.39 6.28 -1.02
C THR A 135 1.25 6.98 -0.28
N LEU A 136 0.38 6.20 0.42
CA LEU A 136 -0.70 6.77 1.22
C LEU A 136 -0.18 7.60 2.40
N VAL A 137 0.93 7.17 3.05
CA VAL A 137 1.57 7.95 4.12
C VAL A 137 2.07 9.30 3.58
N VAL A 138 2.74 9.34 2.42
CA VAL A 138 3.20 10.60 1.81
C VAL A 138 2.02 11.50 1.46
N ILE A 139 0.95 10.94 0.89
CA ILE A 139 -0.30 11.67 0.63
C ILE A 139 -0.88 12.24 1.94
N ALA A 140 -0.92 11.45 3.02
CA ALA A 140 -1.41 11.90 4.32
C ALA A 140 -0.57 13.02 4.92
N LEU A 141 0.77 12.94 4.82
CA LEU A 141 1.68 13.99 5.27
C LEU A 141 1.42 15.32 4.54
N ALA A 142 1.27 15.28 3.21
CA ALA A 142 0.97 16.47 2.41
C ALA A 142 -0.44 17.01 2.73
N TYR A 143 -1.42 16.12 2.92
CA TYR A 143 -2.78 16.49 3.32
C TYR A 143 -2.81 17.17 4.70
N LEU A 144 -2.17 16.59 5.69
CA LEU A 144 -2.07 17.15 7.04
C LEU A 144 -1.33 18.49 7.03
N ALA A 145 -0.29 18.64 6.21
CA ALA A 145 0.40 19.91 6.04
C ALA A 145 -0.53 20.98 5.44
N ALA A 146 -1.29 20.63 4.40
CA ALA A 146 -2.26 21.55 3.78
C ALA A 146 -3.41 21.94 4.73
N LYS A 147 -3.75 21.07 5.69
CA LYS A 147 -4.78 21.35 6.74
C LYS A 147 -4.22 22.02 7.99
N GLY A 148 -2.95 22.36 8.05
CA GLY A 148 -2.32 22.92 9.25
C GLY A 148 -2.17 21.93 10.41
N GLN A 149 -2.22 20.63 10.13
CA GLN A 149 -2.18 19.54 11.08
C GLN A 149 -0.87 18.71 11.02
N ALA A 150 0.18 19.24 10.38
CA ALA A 150 1.45 18.53 10.22
C ALA A 150 2.06 18.06 11.56
N GLY A 151 1.81 18.78 12.65
CA GLY A 151 2.29 18.45 14.00
C GLY A 151 1.78 17.14 14.57
N ARG A 152 0.78 16.48 13.95
CA ARG A 152 0.27 15.17 14.35
C ARG A 152 1.23 14.02 14.02
N VAL A 153 2.10 14.21 13.03
CA VAL A 153 3.10 13.21 12.64
C VAL A 153 4.48 13.69 13.03
N ASN A 154 5.15 12.89 13.86
CA ASN A 154 6.48 13.20 14.37
C ASN A 154 7.58 12.87 13.33
N SER A 155 7.51 11.69 12.74
CA SER A 155 8.39 11.24 11.65
C SER A 155 7.68 10.17 10.82
N ALA A 156 8.20 9.88 9.62
CA ALA A 156 7.67 8.80 8.82
C ALA A 156 8.78 7.94 8.21
N THR A 157 8.53 6.66 8.12
CA THR A 157 9.33 5.66 7.43
C THR A 157 8.60 5.24 6.16
N ILE A 158 9.25 5.32 5.01
CA ILE A 158 8.70 4.97 3.70
C ILE A 158 9.57 3.89 3.09
N THR A 159 9.04 2.70 2.89
CA THR A 159 9.81 1.56 2.43
C THR A 159 9.33 1.04 1.08
N ASN A 160 10.23 0.86 0.13
CA ASN A 160 10.00 0.32 -1.22
C ASN A 160 8.74 0.92 -1.86
N THR A 161 8.69 2.25 -1.91
CA THR A 161 7.50 3.03 -2.25
C THR A 161 7.79 3.93 -3.45
N LEU A 162 6.89 3.96 -4.40
CA LEU A 162 6.86 4.97 -5.45
C LEU A 162 6.00 6.16 -5.00
N VAL A 163 6.54 7.35 -5.21
CA VAL A 163 5.83 8.63 -5.16
C VAL A 163 5.92 9.32 -6.52
N ASP A 164 7.08 9.21 -7.15
CA ASP A 164 7.28 9.58 -8.56
C ASP A 164 7.07 8.35 -9.46
N PHE A 165 6.01 8.39 -10.24
CA PHE A 165 5.60 7.34 -11.17
C PHE A 165 6.10 7.58 -12.60
N SER A 166 7.02 8.54 -12.81
CA SER A 166 7.66 8.76 -14.12
C SER A 166 8.56 7.58 -14.54
N ILE A 167 9.00 6.80 -13.55
CA ILE A 167 9.79 5.58 -13.76
C ILE A 167 9.02 4.41 -13.10
N PRO A 168 7.93 3.92 -13.75
CA PRO A 168 7.02 2.95 -13.13
C PRO A 168 7.56 1.52 -13.10
N GLY A 169 8.81 1.29 -13.52
CA GLY A 169 9.38 -0.03 -13.65
C GLY A 169 8.64 -0.89 -14.69
N ASP A 170 8.71 -2.20 -14.51
CA ASP A 170 8.07 -3.16 -15.43
C ASP A 170 6.54 -3.03 -15.45
N LEU A 171 5.93 -2.47 -14.41
CA LEU A 171 4.49 -2.20 -14.36
C LEU A 171 4.03 -1.18 -15.43
N GLY A 172 4.94 -0.35 -15.93
CA GLY A 172 4.65 0.63 -16.99
C GLY A 172 4.04 0.02 -18.24
N VAL A 173 4.37 -1.23 -18.58
CA VAL A 173 3.79 -1.95 -19.74
C VAL A 173 2.27 -2.19 -19.62
N PHE A 174 1.72 -2.13 -18.41
CA PHE A 174 0.30 -2.36 -18.12
C PHE A 174 -0.47 -1.08 -17.79
N THR A 175 0.16 0.09 -17.88
CA THR A 175 -0.41 1.36 -17.40
C THR A 175 -0.56 2.41 -18.50
N ASP A 176 -0.75 1.99 -19.76
CA ASP A 176 -1.19 2.89 -20.83
C ASP A 176 -2.70 3.16 -20.80
N GLU A 177 -3.14 4.24 -21.46
CA GLU A 177 -4.56 4.67 -21.46
C GLU A 177 -5.52 3.59 -21.95
N THR A 178 -5.13 2.82 -22.98
CA THR A 178 -5.97 1.77 -23.57
C THR A 178 -6.13 0.60 -22.60
N THR A 179 -5.03 0.18 -21.96
CA THR A 179 -5.01 -0.92 -20.99
C THR A 179 -5.80 -0.55 -19.75
N VAL A 180 -5.62 0.66 -19.22
CA VAL A 180 -6.36 1.16 -18.07
C VAL A 180 -7.86 1.23 -18.37
N SER A 181 -8.26 1.77 -19.53
CA SER A 181 -9.67 1.87 -19.93
C SER A 181 -10.34 0.50 -20.06
N ARG A 182 -9.67 -0.49 -20.63
CA ARG A 182 -10.17 -1.89 -20.72
C ARG A 182 -10.31 -2.53 -19.34
N LEU A 183 -9.37 -2.25 -18.44
CA LEU A 183 -9.43 -2.73 -17.06
C LEU A 183 -10.63 -2.13 -16.32
N GLU A 184 -10.88 -0.83 -16.49
CA GLU A 184 -12.03 -0.13 -15.92
C GLU A 184 -13.38 -0.70 -16.38
N GLU A 185 -13.50 -1.06 -17.65
CA GLU A 185 -14.71 -1.72 -18.17
C GLU A 185 -14.98 -3.04 -17.46
N ARG A 186 -13.96 -3.89 -17.31
CA ARG A 186 -14.07 -5.17 -16.58
C ARG A 186 -14.41 -4.98 -15.11
N MET A 187 -13.76 -4.02 -14.45
CA MET A 187 -14.02 -3.72 -13.04
C MET A 187 -15.43 -3.13 -12.82
N ARG A 188 -15.95 -2.38 -13.77
CA ARG A 188 -17.30 -1.79 -13.68
C ARG A 188 -18.40 -2.83 -13.56
N GLU A 189 -18.25 -3.98 -14.21
CA GLU A 189 -19.23 -5.06 -14.16
C GLU A 189 -19.25 -5.76 -12.81
N ARG A 190 -18.08 -5.98 -12.20
CA ARG A 190 -17.90 -6.73 -10.95
C ARG A 190 -17.87 -5.86 -9.70
N GLY A 191 -17.54 -4.58 -9.85
CA GLY A 191 -17.30 -3.65 -8.73
C GLY A 191 -15.88 -3.69 -8.17
N TYR A 192 -15.01 -4.61 -8.62
CA TYR A 192 -13.64 -4.76 -8.17
C TYR A 192 -12.76 -5.46 -9.22
N LEU A 193 -11.43 -5.32 -9.06
CA LEU A 193 -10.43 -6.16 -9.72
C LEU A 193 -10.25 -7.44 -8.92
N GLU A 194 -10.28 -8.60 -9.58
CA GLU A 194 -10.05 -9.89 -8.93
C GLU A 194 -8.60 -10.06 -8.45
N ALA A 195 -8.46 -10.77 -7.32
CA ALA A 195 -7.17 -11.03 -6.71
C ALA A 195 -6.20 -11.79 -7.64
N ASN A 196 -6.70 -12.76 -8.39
CA ASN A 196 -5.92 -13.56 -9.33
C ASN A 196 -5.46 -12.75 -10.56
N GLU A 197 -6.23 -11.75 -11.01
CA GLU A 197 -5.82 -10.86 -12.11
C GLU A 197 -4.63 -9.99 -11.67
N MET A 198 -4.66 -9.47 -10.44
CA MET A 198 -3.56 -8.72 -9.85
C MET A 198 -2.32 -9.61 -9.65
N ALA A 199 -2.50 -10.79 -9.05
CA ALA A 199 -1.41 -11.76 -8.87
C ALA A 199 -0.80 -12.20 -10.21
N GLY A 200 -1.64 -12.41 -11.24
CA GLY A 200 -1.19 -12.75 -12.60
C GLY A 200 -0.33 -11.65 -13.21
N THR A 201 -0.68 -10.37 -13.02
CA THR A 201 0.13 -9.24 -13.46
C THR A 201 1.52 -9.27 -12.82
N PHE A 202 1.61 -9.39 -11.49
CA PHE A 202 2.90 -9.47 -10.79
C PHE A 202 3.72 -10.70 -11.17
N ASN A 203 3.08 -11.87 -11.33
CA ASN A 203 3.77 -13.08 -11.77
C ASN A 203 4.36 -12.93 -13.18
N SER A 204 3.68 -12.20 -14.07
CA SER A 204 4.13 -11.95 -15.44
C SER A 204 5.39 -11.07 -15.49
N LEU A 205 5.58 -10.15 -14.54
CA LEU A 205 6.79 -9.32 -14.45
C LEU A 205 8.05 -10.16 -14.19
N ARG A 206 7.91 -11.30 -13.54
CA ARG A 206 8.99 -12.25 -13.24
C ARG A 206 8.60 -13.65 -13.71
N ALA A 207 8.11 -13.77 -14.96
CA ALA A 207 7.55 -15.00 -15.49
C ALA A 207 8.51 -16.21 -15.39
N ASN A 208 9.81 -16.03 -15.62
CA ASN A 208 10.79 -17.09 -15.47
C ASN A 208 10.84 -17.65 -14.06
N ASP A 209 10.82 -16.79 -13.05
CA ASP A 209 10.94 -17.17 -11.64
C ASP A 209 9.59 -17.61 -11.05
N LEU A 210 8.48 -16.95 -11.42
CA LEU A 210 7.18 -17.12 -10.77
C LEU A 210 6.18 -17.97 -11.57
N ILE A 211 6.46 -18.28 -12.84
CA ILE A 211 5.62 -19.14 -13.68
C ILE A 211 6.42 -20.33 -14.20
N TRP A 212 7.40 -20.08 -15.07
CA TRP A 212 8.09 -21.14 -15.80
C TRP A 212 8.93 -22.05 -14.90
N SER A 213 9.58 -21.50 -13.89
CA SER A 213 10.31 -22.28 -12.89
C SER A 213 9.40 -23.33 -12.22
N TYR A 214 8.15 -22.96 -11.88
CA TYR A 214 7.20 -23.87 -11.27
C TYR A 214 6.57 -24.85 -12.27
N VAL A 215 6.35 -24.43 -13.52
CA VAL A 215 5.93 -25.35 -14.60
C VAL A 215 6.95 -26.47 -14.75
N VAL A 216 8.24 -26.12 -14.88
CA VAL A 216 9.31 -27.11 -15.04
C VAL A 216 9.43 -27.99 -13.78
N ASN A 217 9.58 -27.39 -12.61
CA ASN A 217 9.86 -28.16 -11.40
C ASN A 217 8.65 -29.01 -10.96
N ASN A 218 7.42 -28.45 -10.99
CA ASN A 218 6.27 -29.16 -10.42
C ASN A 218 5.57 -30.06 -11.44
N TRP A 219 5.35 -29.58 -12.67
CA TRP A 219 4.62 -30.37 -13.67
C TRP A 219 5.49 -31.35 -14.44
N PHE A 220 6.68 -30.92 -14.87
CA PHE A 220 7.55 -31.82 -15.64
C PHE A 220 8.43 -32.69 -14.75
N MET A 221 8.94 -32.15 -13.64
CA MET A 221 9.84 -32.91 -12.75
C MET A 221 9.14 -33.53 -11.52
N GLY A 222 7.84 -33.24 -11.31
CA GLY A 222 7.06 -33.81 -10.21
C GLY A 222 7.50 -33.33 -8.81
N LYS A 223 8.26 -32.25 -8.70
CA LYS A 223 8.71 -31.73 -7.40
C LYS A 223 7.56 -31.09 -6.63
N THR A 224 7.53 -31.31 -5.32
CA THR A 224 6.61 -30.62 -4.43
C THR A 224 7.00 -29.14 -4.30
N PRO A 225 6.03 -28.19 -4.34
CA PRO A 225 6.30 -26.79 -4.08
C PRO A 225 6.94 -26.57 -2.70
N PRO A 226 7.86 -25.61 -2.56
CA PRO A 226 8.48 -25.32 -1.26
C PRO A 226 7.47 -24.78 -0.26
N ALA A 227 7.63 -25.09 1.01
CA ALA A 227 6.95 -24.40 2.11
C ALA A 227 7.76 -23.17 2.49
N PHE A 228 7.38 -22.00 1.94
CA PHE A 228 8.08 -20.74 2.15
C PHE A 228 7.10 -19.62 2.49
N ASP A 229 7.31 -18.95 3.61
CA ASP A 229 6.37 -17.98 4.19
C ASP A 229 6.07 -16.76 3.31
N ILE A 230 7.09 -16.19 2.65
CA ILE A 230 6.87 -15.07 1.70
C ILE A 230 6.00 -15.51 0.52
N LEU A 231 6.18 -16.73 0.02
CA LEU A 231 5.33 -17.25 -1.06
C LEU A 231 3.92 -17.57 -0.57
N ALA A 232 3.76 -18.03 0.68
CA ALA A 232 2.45 -18.21 1.29
C ALA A 232 1.71 -16.87 1.40
N TRP A 233 2.39 -15.80 1.83
CA TRP A 233 1.85 -14.45 1.84
C TRP A 233 1.53 -13.95 0.42
N ASN A 234 2.42 -14.14 -0.53
CA ASN A 234 2.24 -13.70 -1.92
C ASN A 234 1.00 -14.35 -2.57
N GLY A 235 0.72 -15.59 -2.23
CA GLY A 235 -0.47 -16.31 -2.68
C GLY A 235 -1.77 -15.85 -2.01
N ASP A 236 -1.72 -15.11 -0.89
CA ASP A 236 -2.89 -14.58 -0.17
C ASP A 236 -3.26 -13.18 -0.69
N SER A 237 -3.57 -13.12 -1.98
CA SER A 237 -3.86 -11.89 -2.71
C SER A 237 -5.20 -11.29 -2.34
N THR A 238 -5.36 -9.98 -2.57
CA THR A 238 -6.58 -9.21 -2.31
C THR A 238 -7.14 -8.61 -3.58
N ARG A 239 -8.44 -8.31 -3.56
CA ARG A 239 -9.15 -7.55 -4.59
C ARG A 239 -8.88 -6.06 -4.45
N MET A 240 -9.20 -5.30 -5.51
CA MET A 240 -9.13 -3.82 -5.52
C MET A 240 -10.51 -3.26 -5.84
N PRO A 241 -11.06 -2.29 -5.05
CA PRO A 241 -12.30 -1.62 -5.41
C PRO A 241 -12.16 -0.91 -6.75
N ALA A 242 -13.18 -1.02 -7.60
CA ALA A 242 -13.11 -0.53 -8.98
C ALA A 242 -12.76 0.96 -9.07
N VAL A 243 -13.43 1.81 -8.30
CA VAL A 243 -13.23 3.27 -8.36
C VAL A 243 -11.86 3.66 -7.80
N MET A 244 -11.48 3.12 -6.64
CA MET A 244 -10.19 3.42 -6.03
C MET A 244 -9.03 3.01 -6.93
N HIS A 245 -9.10 1.80 -7.51
CA HIS A 245 -8.02 1.30 -8.36
C HIS A 245 -7.90 2.10 -9.66
N SER A 246 -9.04 2.46 -10.28
CA SER A 246 -9.06 3.37 -11.44
C SER A 246 -8.42 4.72 -11.11
N GLN A 247 -8.82 5.35 -10.00
CA GLN A 247 -8.23 6.62 -9.56
C GLN A 247 -6.71 6.49 -9.37
N TYR A 248 -6.25 5.43 -8.71
CA TYR A 248 -4.84 5.17 -8.49
C TYR A 248 -4.07 5.08 -9.80
N LEU A 249 -4.53 4.26 -10.75
CA LEU A 249 -3.86 4.10 -12.04
C LEU A 249 -3.82 5.41 -12.83
N ARG A 250 -4.93 6.14 -12.89
CA ARG A 250 -5.01 7.40 -13.65
C ARG A 250 -4.19 8.52 -13.02
N THR A 251 -4.32 8.73 -11.70
CA THR A 251 -3.66 9.87 -11.05
C THR A 251 -2.18 9.65 -10.78
N CYS A 252 -1.78 8.41 -10.49
CA CYS A 252 -0.39 8.07 -10.20
C CYS A 252 0.35 7.70 -11.49
N TYR A 253 -0.05 6.64 -12.19
CA TYR A 253 0.71 6.15 -13.35
C TYR A 253 0.53 7.01 -14.60
N LEU A 254 -0.71 7.34 -15.00
CA LEU A 254 -0.91 8.07 -16.25
C LEU A 254 -0.57 9.56 -16.14
N GLN A 255 -0.93 10.19 -15.03
CA GLN A 255 -0.77 11.64 -14.86
C GLN A 255 0.45 12.03 -14.05
N ASN A 256 0.98 11.11 -13.22
CA ASN A 256 2.00 11.39 -12.21
C ASN A 256 1.68 12.67 -11.43
N ALA A 257 0.41 12.78 -10.98
CA ALA A 257 -0.14 14.01 -10.41
C ALA A 257 0.43 14.31 -9.02
N ILE A 258 0.86 13.27 -8.27
CA ILE A 258 1.34 13.41 -6.88
C ILE A 258 2.56 14.33 -6.81
N VAL A 259 3.49 14.24 -7.77
CA VAL A 259 4.73 15.03 -7.76
C VAL A 259 4.55 16.46 -8.24
N LYS A 260 3.42 16.77 -8.90
CA LYS A 260 3.13 18.10 -9.42
C LYS A 260 2.43 18.95 -8.35
N PRO A 261 3.01 20.07 -7.89
CA PRO A 261 2.41 20.89 -6.85
C PRO A 261 0.97 21.27 -7.20
N ASN A 262 0.04 21.01 -6.28
CA ASN A 262 -1.39 21.31 -6.39
C ASN A 262 -2.17 20.58 -7.51
N ALA A 263 -1.57 19.62 -8.22
CA ALA A 263 -2.25 18.84 -9.26
C ALA A 263 -3.06 17.69 -8.66
N PHE A 264 -2.54 17.02 -7.64
CA PHE A 264 -3.25 15.94 -6.96
C PHE A 264 -4.24 16.51 -5.95
N VAL A 265 -5.51 16.14 -6.10
CA VAL A 265 -6.61 16.59 -5.21
C VAL A 265 -7.18 15.38 -4.48
N ILE A 266 -7.22 15.43 -3.16
CA ILE A 266 -7.81 14.38 -2.31
C ILE A 266 -8.61 15.02 -1.17
N ASN A 267 -9.81 14.51 -0.89
CA ASN A 267 -10.72 15.10 0.10
C ASN A 267 -10.84 16.63 -0.05
N ASN A 268 -11.07 17.09 -1.29
CA ASN A 268 -11.16 18.51 -1.67
C ASN A 268 -9.93 19.35 -1.27
N THR A 269 -8.76 18.75 -1.21
CA THR A 269 -7.51 19.41 -0.81
C THR A 269 -6.44 19.20 -1.86
N ARG A 270 -5.87 20.30 -2.36
CA ARG A 270 -4.74 20.25 -3.29
C ARG A 270 -3.45 19.96 -2.52
N LEU A 271 -2.68 18.98 -2.98
CA LEU A 271 -1.47 18.56 -2.33
C LEU A 271 -0.22 19.18 -2.96
N ASP A 272 0.76 19.42 -2.09
CA ASP A 272 2.11 19.84 -2.45
C ASP A 272 3.09 19.12 -1.52
N LEU A 273 3.88 18.19 -2.07
CA LEU A 273 4.86 17.42 -1.32
C LEU A 273 5.96 18.30 -0.75
N GLY A 274 6.27 19.43 -1.41
CA GLY A 274 7.22 20.43 -0.92
C GLY A 274 6.84 21.04 0.44
N LYS A 275 5.59 20.86 0.90
CA LYS A 275 5.14 21.31 2.22
C LYS A 275 5.33 20.30 3.35
N ILE A 276 5.72 19.08 3.04
CA ILE A 276 6.05 18.06 4.06
C ILE A 276 7.33 18.49 4.79
N ARG A 277 7.26 18.60 6.12
CA ARG A 277 8.38 18.98 6.99
C ARG A 277 8.76 17.91 8.00
N SER A 278 7.93 16.87 8.17
CA SER A 278 8.25 15.75 9.05
C SER A 278 9.51 15.03 8.56
N PRO A 279 10.45 14.66 9.43
CA PRO A 279 11.63 13.88 9.06
C PRO A 279 11.23 12.54 8.45
N LEU A 280 11.89 12.17 7.35
CA LEU A 280 11.63 10.92 6.63
C LEU A 280 12.83 9.97 6.70
N TYR A 281 12.54 8.68 6.92
CA TYR A 281 13.43 7.58 6.61
C TYR A 281 12.88 6.89 5.35
N VAL A 282 13.64 6.95 4.26
CA VAL A 282 13.21 6.37 2.98
C VAL A 282 14.11 5.18 2.68
N LEU A 283 13.51 3.99 2.52
CA LEU A 283 14.19 2.77 2.11
C LEU A 283 13.85 2.44 0.66
N GLY A 284 14.88 2.17 -0.12
CA GLY A 284 14.79 1.50 -1.42
C GLY A 284 15.43 0.11 -1.38
N ALA A 285 15.19 -0.68 -2.41
CA ALA A 285 15.84 -1.97 -2.60
C ALA A 285 16.49 -2.03 -4.00
N GLU A 286 17.79 -2.36 -4.05
CA GLU A 286 18.61 -2.28 -5.29
C GLU A 286 18.08 -3.18 -6.41
N SER A 287 17.52 -4.34 -6.04
CA SER A 287 16.94 -5.31 -6.99
C SER A 287 15.41 -5.23 -7.04
N ASP A 288 14.81 -4.12 -6.64
CA ASP A 288 13.37 -3.92 -6.71
C ASP A 288 12.96 -3.63 -8.16
N HIS A 289 12.10 -4.50 -8.72
CA HIS A 289 11.57 -4.40 -10.08
C HIS A 289 10.16 -3.79 -10.14
N ILE A 290 9.54 -3.54 -8.97
CA ILE A 290 8.19 -2.97 -8.82
C ILE A 290 8.30 -1.49 -8.50
N ALA A 291 9.00 -1.16 -7.42
CA ALA A 291 9.27 0.21 -6.98
C ALA A 291 10.77 0.48 -7.15
N LEU A 292 11.19 0.79 -8.36
CA LEU A 292 12.60 1.03 -8.67
C LEU A 292 13.20 2.01 -7.65
N TRP A 293 14.40 1.70 -7.16
CA TRP A 293 15.01 2.47 -6.09
C TRP A 293 15.28 3.94 -6.46
N HIS A 294 15.47 4.24 -7.74
CA HIS A 294 15.54 5.62 -8.24
C HIS A 294 14.24 6.38 -8.00
N GLY A 295 13.08 5.73 -8.22
CA GLY A 295 11.76 6.32 -7.94
C GLY A 295 11.51 6.50 -6.44
N SER A 296 11.96 5.55 -5.59
CA SER A 296 11.88 5.73 -4.14
C SER A 296 12.81 6.84 -3.63
N TYR A 297 14.02 6.95 -4.21
CA TYR A 297 14.96 8.03 -3.92
C TYR A 297 14.38 9.40 -4.24
N ALA A 298 13.62 9.53 -5.34
CA ALA A 298 12.99 10.77 -5.75
C ALA A 298 12.10 11.38 -4.65
N THR A 299 11.51 10.54 -3.77
CA THR A 299 10.75 11.03 -2.61
C THR A 299 11.57 11.98 -1.75
N THR A 300 12.86 11.71 -1.56
CA THR A 300 13.76 12.56 -0.76
C THR A 300 13.96 13.93 -1.38
N GLN A 301 13.87 14.04 -2.69
CA GLN A 301 14.04 15.28 -3.44
C GLN A 301 12.75 16.13 -3.49
N LEU A 302 11.60 15.48 -3.42
CA LEU A 302 10.27 16.11 -3.53
C LEU A 302 9.78 16.74 -2.23
N VAL A 303 10.16 16.18 -1.07
CA VAL A 303 9.70 16.70 0.23
C VAL A 303 10.52 17.91 0.68
N GLY A 304 9.92 18.80 1.46
CA GLY A 304 10.59 20.01 1.94
C GLY A 304 11.31 19.87 3.28
N GLY A 305 11.13 18.73 3.96
CA GLY A 305 11.81 18.39 5.22
C GLY A 305 13.05 17.53 5.03
N ASP A 306 13.68 17.18 6.15
CA ASP A 306 14.85 16.30 6.17
C ASP A 306 14.47 14.88 5.75
N ALA A 307 15.29 14.27 4.91
CA ALA A 307 15.14 12.88 4.52
C ALA A 307 16.50 12.15 4.64
N LYS A 308 16.46 10.97 5.25
CA LYS A 308 17.55 10.00 5.20
C LYS A 308 17.15 8.94 4.18
N TYR A 309 18.06 8.60 3.26
CA TYR A 309 17.87 7.50 2.32
C TYR A 309 18.76 6.32 2.69
N THR A 310 18.18 5.14 2.63
CA THR A 310 18.87 3.85 2.82
C THR A 310 18.50 2.92 1.67
N LEU A 311 19.48 2.24 1.09
CA LEU A 311 19.30 1.31 -0.02
C LEU A 311 19.73 -0.09 0.42
N SER A 312 18.81 -1.05 0.47
CA SER A 312 19.14 -2.46 0.73
C SER A 312 19.53 -3.18 -0.56
N ASN A 313 20.34 -4.23 -0.46
CA ASN A 313 20.80 -5.03 -1.60
C ASN A 313 19.78 -6.08 -2.10
N SER A 314 18.53 -6.02 -1.63
CA SER A 314 17.49 -7.03 -1.91
C SER A 314 16.42 -6.54 -2.89
N GLY A 315 15.42 -7.38 -3.18
CA GLY A 315 14.25 -7.03 -3.99
C GLY A 315 13.09 -6.46 -3.16
N HIS A 316 11.94 -6.24 -3.81
CA HIS A 316 10.78 -5.53 -3.26
C HIS A 316 10.33 -6.05 -1.89
N VAL A 317 10.11 -7.35 -1.77
CA VAL A 317 9.62 -7.99 -0.53
C VAL A 317 10.77 -8.39 0.38
N ALA A 318 11.81 -9.04 -0.17
CA ALA A 318 12.96 -9.48 0.60
C ALA A 318 13.79 -8.32 1.18
N GLY A 319 13.71 -7.12 0.58
CA GLY A 319 14.31 -5.91 1.11
C GLY A 319 13.67 -5.46 2.42
N ILE A 320 12.40 -5.75 2.62
CA ILE A 320 11.64 -5.40 3.81
C ILE A 320 11.75 -6.47 4.88
N VAL A 321 11.51 -7.75 4.53
CA VAL A 321 11.71 -8.90 5.41
C VAL A 321 13.21 -9.21 5.48
N ASN A 322 13.93 -8.38 6.18
CA ASN A 322 15.40 -8.43 6.25
C ASN A 322 15.90 -8.41 7.72
N PRO A 323 15.54 -9.43 8.52
CA PRO A 323 15.96 -9.49 9.91
C PRO A 323 17.48 -9.57 10.02
N PRO A 324 18.09 -9.08 11.12
CA PRO A 324 19.50 -9.28 11.43
C PRO A 324 19.89 -10.77 11.42
N GLY A 325 21.14 -11.06 11.05
CA GLY A 325 21.67 -12.42 10.99
C GLY A 325 21.75 -13.02 9.58
N ASN A 326 21.22 -12.35 8.56
CA ASN A 326 21.45 -12.76 7.17
C ASN A 326 22.86 -12.30 6.71
N PRO A 327 23.82 -13.22 6.46
CA PRO A 327 25.18 -12.87 6.11
C PRO A 327 25.32 -12.23 4.71
N LYS A 328 24.29 -12.33 3.88
CA LYS A 328 24.25 -11.73 2.54
C LYS A 328 23.61 -10.34 2.53
N ALA A 329 23.03 -9.91 3.65
CA ALA A 329 22.42 -8.60 3.75
C ALA A 329 23.48 -7.51 3.82
N CYS A 330 23.27 -6.47 3.07
CA CYS A 330 24.01 -5.21 3.20
C CYS A 330 23.12 -4.05 2.76
N TYR A 331 23.51 -2.84 3.15
CA TYR A 331 22.80 -1.63 2.76
C TYR A 331 23.79 -0.46 2.62
N TRP A 332 23.35 0.56 1.91
CA TRP A 332 24.07 1.82 1.74
C TRP A 332 23.26 2.95 2.38
N THR A 333 23.95 3.87 3.04
CA THR A 333 23.31 5.04 3.64
C THR A 333 24.28 6.21 3.77
N LYS A 334 23.72 7.42 3.89
CA LYS A 334 24.43 8.65 4.26
C LYS A 334 23.66 9.34 5.38
N PRO A 335 24.31 10.15 6.22
CA PRO A 335 23.65 10.91 7.27
C PRO A 335 22.52 11.80 6.73
N HIS A 336 22.73 12.45 5.59
CA HIS A 336 21.79 13.37 4.96
C HIS A 336 21.75 13.16 3.44
N VAL A 337 20.62 13.44 2.84
CA VAL A 337 20.46 13.55 1.39
C VAL A 337 20.59 15.02 1.00
N VAL A 338 21.40 15.30 -0.03
CA VAL A 338 21.55 16.66 -0.55
C VAL A 338 20.47 16.94 -1.59
N LYS A 339 19.82 18.08 -1.51
CA LYS A 339 18.82 18.49 -2.51
C LYS A 339 19.48 18.75 -3.86
N GLY A 340 18.89 18.19 -4.92
CA GLY A 340 19.43 18.23 -6.28
C GLY A 340 20.48 17.14 -6.57
N GLU A 341 20.84 16.31 -5.58
CA GLU A 341 21.73 15.15 -5.81
C GLU A 341 20.97 14.06 -6.58
N SER A 342 21.60 13.54 -7.65
CA SER A 342 21.02 12.39 -8.39
C SER A 342 21.14 11.11 -7.56
N ALA A 343 20.22 10.15 -7.82
CA ALA A 343 20.22 8.87 -7.16
C ALA A 343 21.55 8.11 -7.36
N ASP A 344 22.08 8.13 -8.58
CA ASP A 344 23.34 7.44 -8.91
C ASP A 344 24.55 8.07 -8.20
N HIS A 345 24.61 9.40 -8.14
CA HIS A 345 25.68 10.08 -7.39
C HIS A 345 25.57 9.78 -5.88
N TRP A 346 24.34 9.81 -5.33
CA TRP A 346 24.11 9.39 -3.96
C TRP A 346 24.61 7.96 -3.71
N ARG A 347 24.30 7.01 -4.62
CA ARG A 347 24.71 5.60 -4.48
C ARG A 347 26.22 5.42 -4.52
N GLN A 348 26.92 6.17 -5.39
CA GLN A 348 28.39 6.14 -5.52
C GLN A 348 29.11 6.67 -4.26
N THR A 349 28.49 7.64 -3.57
CA THR A 349 29.08 8.32 -2.40
C THR A 349 28.54 7.82 -1.07
N ALA A 350 27.54 6.93 -1.07
CA ALA A 350 26.96 6.34 0.13
C ALA A 350 27.88 5.27 0.73
N THR A 351 27.94 5.23 2.06
CA THR A 351 28.72 4.22 2.80
C THR A 351 27.97 2.89 2.81
N ARG A 352 28.69 1.83 2.44
CA ARG A 352 28.19 0.45 2.55
C ARG A 352 28.35 -0.07 3.97
N HIS A 353 27.29 -0.75 4.46
CA HIS A 353 27.27 -1.43 5.74
C HIS A 353 26.85 -2.88 5.54
N ASP A 354 27.50 -3.81 6.23
CA ASP A 354 27.10 -5.21 6.26
C ASP A 354 25.94 -5.42 7.25
N GLY A 355 25.06 -6.38 6.95
CA GLY A 355 23.92 -6.72 7.77
C GLY A 355 22.62 -5.99 7.41
N SER A 356 21.66 -6.04 8.31
CA SER A 356 20.30 -5.55 8.10
C SER A 356 20.18 -4.05 8.34
N TRP A 357 19.45 -3.38 7.46
CA TRP A 357 19.04 -1.98 7.64
C TRP A 357 18.09 -1.78 8.84
N TRP A 358 17.49 -2.83 9.39
CA TRP A 358 16.61 -2.76 10.57
C TRP A 358 17.36 -2.17 11.77
N ASN A 359 18.66 -2.44 11.91
CA ASN A 359 19.49 -1.87 12.98
C ASN A 359 19.65 -0.35 12.82
N ASP A 360 19.93 0.12 11.60
CA ASP A 360 20.05 1.55 11.28
C ASP A 360 18.72 2.28 11.50
N TRP A 361 17.61 1.67 11.05
CA TRP A 361 16.27 2.20 11.26
C TRP A 361 15.89 2.28 12.75
N ALA A 362 16.19 1.24 13.53
CA ALA A 362 15.89 1.24 14.97
C ALA A 362 16.60 2.39 15.70
N GLY A 363 17.88 2.67 15.34
CA GLY A 363 18.60 3.84 15.86
C GLY A 363 17.97 5.17 15.42
N TRP A 364 17.59 5.27 14.14
CA TRP A 364 17.00 6.50 13.58
C TRP A 364 15.63 6.81 14.20
N ILE A 365 14.72 5.85 14.30
CA ILE A 365 13.39 6.05 14.88
C ILE A 365 13.46 6.20 16.39
N GLY A 366 14.32 5.43 17.07
CA GLY A 366 14.49 5.49 18.52
C GLY A 366 14.90 6.89 19.00
N SER A 367 15.81 7.55 18.27
CA SER A 367 16.21 8.94 18.57
C SER A 367 15.09 9.97 18.40
N ARG A 368 13.97 9.60 17.77
CA ARG A 368 12.78 10.45 17.47
C ARG A 368 11.52 10.01 18.19
N ALA A 369 11.57 8.95 18.98
CA ALA A 369 10.38 8.37 19.58
C ALA A 369 10.05 8.90 20.98
N GLY A 370 10.75 9.92 21.46
CA GLY A 370 10.57 10.53 22.78
C GLY A 370 11.11 9.69 23.93
N ALA A 371 10.81 10.10 25.15
CA ALA A 371 11.24 9.40 26.36
C ALA A 371 10.55 8.04 26.52
N LYS A 372 11.14 7.12 27.25
CA LYS A 372 10.49 5.85 27.60
C LYS A 372 9.57 6.01 28.79
N LYS A 373 8.38 5.46 28.70
CA LYS A 373 7.34 5.45 29.75
C LYS A 373 6.68 4.07 29.86
N ALA A 374 5.85 3.87 30.86
CA ALA A 374 4.99 2.69 30.94
C ALA A 374 4.10 2.59 29.69
N PRO A 375 3.87 1.38 29.15
CA PRO A 375 2.98 1.19 28.00
C PRO A 375 1.57 1.71 28.32
N ALA A 376 0.87 2.21 27.30
CA ALA A 376 -0.55 2.48 27.45
C ALA A 376 -1.32 1.17 27.64
N THR A 377 -2.30 1.17 28.54
CA THR A 377 -3.21 0.03 28.70
C THR A 377 -4.01 -0.12 27.40
N LEU A 378 -3.84 -1.25 26.75
CA LEU A 378 -4.62 -1.55 25.55
C LEU A 378 -6.07 -1.86 25.91
N PRO A 379 -7.04 -1.31 25.17
CA PRO A 379 -8.43 -1.67 25.36
C PRO A 379 -8.67 -3.15 25.12
N SER A 380 -9.73 -3.73 25.69
CA SER A 380 -10.16 -5.09 25.38
C SER A 380 -10.55 -5.20 23.91
N GLY A 381 -10.32 -6.35 23.29
CA GLY A 381 -10.61 -6.56 21.88
C GLY A 381 -10.41 -8.01 21.44
N GLU A 382 -10.86 -8.33 20.23
CA GLU A 382 -10.62 -9.63 19.62
C GLU A 382 -9.10 -9.85 19.46
N PRO A 383 -8.59 -11.09 19.61
CA PRO A 383 -7.17 -11.36 19.38
C PRO A 383 -6.72 -11.03 17.95
N ALA A 384 -5.48 -10.55 17.82
CA ALA A 384 -4.82 -10.51 16.50
C ALA A 384 -4.70 -11.95 15.93
N PRO A 385 -4.69 -12.09 14.62
CA PRO A 385 -4.62 -11.07 13.58
C PRO A 385 -5.97 -10.48 13.15
N GLY A 386 -7.06 -10.77 13.84
CA GLY A 386 -8.39 -10.29 13.52
C GLY A 386 -9.11 -11.08 12.44
N ARG A 387 -10.17 -10.49 11.87
CA ARG A 387 -11.09 -11.13 10.91
C ARG A 387 -10.79 -10.76 9.46
N TYR A 388 -10.47 -9.49 9.18
CA TYR A 388 -10.29 -9.01 7.80
C TYR A 388 -9.15 -9.72 7.07
N VAL A 389 -8.07 -10.04 7.78
CA VAL A 389 -6.98 -10.85 7.24
C VAL A 389 -7.42 -12.26 6.85
N ARG A 390 -8.50 -12.79 7.47
CA ARG A 390 -9.10 -14.10 7.17
C ARG A 390 -10.20 -14.04 6.10
N ASN A 391 -10.41 -12.87 5.48
CA ASN A 391 -11.51 -12.59 4.55
C ASN A 391 -12.91 -12.70 5.19
N GLU A 392 -13.02 -12.52 6.50
CA GLU A 392 -14.27 -12.52 7.22
C GLU A 392 -14.81 -11.08 7.34
N VAL A 393 -16.08 -10.86 7.01
CA VAL A 393 -16.75 -9.58 7.22
C VAL A 393 -17.29 -9.54 8.66
N ALA A 394 -17.05 -8.42 9.34
CA ALA A 394 -17.48 -8.24 10.71
C ALA A 394 -18.06 -6.83 10.93
N PRO A 395 -19.00 -6.66 11.92
CA PRO A 395 -19.58 -5.35 12.20
C PRO A 395 -18.53 -4.35 12.71
N PRO A 396 -18.78 -3.04 12.53
CA PRO A 396 -17.95 -2.00 13.13
C PRO A 396 -17.77 -2.19 14.63
N TYR A 397 -16.58 -1.89 15.11
CA TYR A 397 -16.21 -2.06 16.51
C TYR A 397 -15.25 -0.96 16.97
N ARG A 398 -15.43 -0.48 18.20
CA ARG A 398 -14.46 0.40 18.88
C ARG A 398 -14.38 0.02 20.35
N ALA A 399 -13.20 -0.27 20.80
CA ALA A 399 -12.95 -0.78 22.15
C ALA A 399 -13.42 0.18 23.27
N ASN A 400 -13.46 1.49 23.01
CA ASN A 400 -13.88 2.53 23.96
C ASN A 400 -15.36 2.96 23.82
N GLY A 401 -16.19 2.18 23.14
CA GLY A 401 -17.66 2.32 23.16
C GLY A 401 -18.27 3.46 22.32
N ARG A 402 -17.48 4.27 21.61
CA ARG A 402 -18.02 5.28 20.69
C ARG A 402 -17.84 4.82 19.24
N VAL A 403 -18.86 4.21 18.67
CA VAL A 403 -18.91 3.93 17.23
C VAL A 403 -19.36 5.20 16.52
N HIS A 404 -18.48 5.84 15.76
CA HIS A 404 -18.93 6.79 14.74
C HIS A 404 -19.51 5.95 13.61
N GLU A 405 -20.82 5.91 13.47
CA GLU A 405 -21.49 5.39 12.29
C GLU A 405 -21.06 6.27 11.11
N SER A 406 -20.18 5.75 10.27
CA SER A 406 -20.08 6.25 8.91
C SER A 406 -21.44 5.97 8.26
N LYS A 407 -22.16 7.00 7.83
CA LYS A 407 -23.45 6.85 7.12
C LYS A 407 -23.25 5.81 6.02
N ALA A 408 -23.98 4.69 6.12
CA ALA A 408 -24.02 3.68 5.08
C ALA A 408 -24.30 4.39 3.75
N ARG A 409 -23.37 4.35 2.81
CA ARG A 409 -23.59 4.91 1.47
C ARG A 409 -24.68 4.07 0.82
N GLY A 410 -25.78 4.72 0.42
CA GLY A 410 -26.79 4.11 -0.44
C GLY A 410 -26.12 3.53 -1.69
N LYS A 411 -26.62 2.41 -2.18
CA LYS A 411 -26.14 1.80 -3.43
C LYS A 411 -25.95 2.88 -4.49
N PRO A 412 -24.85 2.89 -5.24
CA PRO A 412 -24.72 3.81 -6.37
C PRO A 412 -25.93 3.64 -7.29
N ALA A 413 -26.54 4.75 -7.67
CA ALA A 413 -27.68 4.74 -8.57
C ALA A 413 -27.25 4.02 -9.87
N LYS A 414 -28.03 3.03 -10.30
CA LYS A 414 -27.85 2.41 -11.61
C LYS A 414 -27.79 3.53 -12.66
N PRO A 415 -26.80 3.55 -13.57
CA PRO A 415 -26.79 4.52 -14.64
C PRO A 415 -28.09 4.43 -15.40
N ALA A 416 -28.75 5.58 -15.58
CA ALA A 416 -29.99 5.67 -16.34
C ALA A 416 -29.74 5.06 -17.73
N SER A 417 -30.49 4.04 -18.09
CA SER A 417 -30.49 3.47 -19.43
C SER A 417 -30.79 4.60 -20.41
N ARG A 418 -29.85 4.95 -21.26
CA ARG A 418 -30.10 5.85 -22.38
C ARG A 418 -31.18 5.22 -23.24
N GLY A 419 -32.41 5.72 -23.09
CA GLY A 419 -33.52 5.34 -23.92
C GLY A 419 -33.13 5.52 -25.38
N ARG A 420 -33.27 4.45 -26.16
CA ARG A 420 -33.18 4.50 -27.62
C ARG A 420 -34.21 5.54 -28.08
N LYS A 421 -33.74 6.70 -28.53
CA LYS A 421 -34.60 7.63 -29.28
C LYS A 421 -35.02 6.91 -30.55
N GLY A 422 -36.29 6.67 -30.66
CA GLY A 422 -36.94 6.11 -31.86
C GLY A 422 -36.59 7.00 -33.06
N THR A 423 -36.19 6.36 -34.14
CA THR A 423 -35.99 6.95 -35.44
C THR A 423 -37.36 7.42 -35.97
N ALA A 424 -37.52 8.74 -36.13
CA ALA A 424 -38.67 9.32 -36.82
C ALA A 424 -38.62 8.95 -38.33
N PRO A 425 -39.74 8.69 -38.99
CA PRO A 425 -39.76 8.31 -40.39
C PRO A 425 -39.39 9.48 -41.31
N ALA A 426 -38.55 9.20 -42.31
CA ALA A 426 -38.05 10.15 -43.27
C ALA A 426 -39.22 10.75 -44.11
N ARG A 427 -39.42 12.06 -44.06
CA ARG A 427 -40.27 12.81 -44.97
C ARG A 427 -39.66 12.80 -46.37
N LYS A 428 -40.35 12.26 -47.38
CA LYS A 428 -40.02 12.33 -48.81
C LYS A 428 -40.05 13.80 -49.25
N ARG A 429 -38.98 14.29 -49.82
CA ARG A 429 -38.90 15.54 -50.55
C ARG A 429 -39.41 15.32 -51.98
N PRO A 430 -40.16 16.29 -52.58
CA PRO A 430 -40.62 16.18 -53.99
C PRO A 430 -39.46 16.41 -54.95
N VAL A 431 -39.50 15.64 -56.04
CA VAL A 431 -38.57 15.70 -57.18
C VAL A 431 -38.89 16.94 -57.99
N GLN A 432 -37.98 17.90 -58.11
CA GLN A 432 -38.01 18.95 -59.14
C GLN A 432 -37.41 18.44 -60.44
N ARG A 433 -38.25 18.38 -61.48
CA ARG A 433 -37.84 18.16 -62.87
C ARG A 433 -37.20 19.43 -63.41
N HIS A 434 -35.93 19.39 -63.77
CA HIS A 434 -35.34 20.39 -64.66
C HIS A 434 -35.42 19.92 -66.11
N ARG A 435 -36.12 20.72 -66.87
CA ARG A 435 -36.15 20.69 -68.36
C ARG A 435 -34.82 21.19 -68.92
N GLY A 436 -34.37 20.56 -69.95
CA GLY A 436 -33.19 20.86 -70.68
C GLY A 436 -33.22 22.17 -71.46
N GLY A 437 -32.02 22.70 -71.73
CA GLY A 437 -31.74 23.80 -72.65
C GLY A 437 -30.44 23.54 -73.32
N LYS A 438 -30.44 23.50 -74.63
CA LYS A 438 -29.36 23.22 -75.55
C LYS A 438 -28.47 24.45 -75.81
N HIS A 439 -27.16 24.20 -75.95
CA HIS A 439 -26.16 24.70 -76.85
C HIS A 439 -25.91 26.23 -76.99
N PRO A 440 -24.79 26.60 -77.63
CA PRO A 440 -23.71 25.83 -78.22
C PRO A 440 -22.39 25.73 -77.43
#